data_8533737015538c995dcae6235289edce
#
_entry.id   8533737015538c995dcae6235289edce
#
_cell.length_a   1.000
_cell.length_b   1.000
_cell.length_c   1.000
_cell.angle_alpha   90.00
_cell.angle_beta   90.00
_cell.angle_gamma   90.00
#
_symmetry.space_group_name_H-M   'P 1'
#
loop_
_entity.id
_entity.type
_entity.pdbx_description
1 polymer ?
#
loop_
_entity_poly.entity_id
_entity_poly.type
_entity_poly.pdbx_seq_one_letter_code
_entity_poly.pdbx_strand_id
1 'polypeptide(L)'
;FDWDTTYYNAEIGYLPAPGLLIAAGLKGYDNDADDGVDPTLRAKYVTTLSNGKDINLEAGAAFGDLDEYNLAADYYIDKTLSVGADYHNNDITDRSEFGINARKFFNQQVSLEGRVGFGEQYNNDYNTFGVAAKYRF
;
A
#
# COMPACT_ATOMS: atom_id res chain seq x y z
N PHE A 1 35.62 12.79 8.49
CA PHE A 1 34.69 12.14 9.41
C PHE A 1 33.38 11.85 8.70
N ASP A 2 33.08 10.58 8.54
CA ASP A 2 31.90 10.16 7.79
C ASP A 2 30.81 9.69 8.75
N TRP A 3 29.66 10.30 8.67
CA TRP A 3 28.45 9.82 9.34
C TRP A 3 27.76 8.82 8.43
N ASP A 4 28.09 7.55 8.61
CA ASP A 4 27.48 6.52 7.80
C ASP A 4 26.20 6.03 8.49
N THR A 5 25.07 6.29 7.86
CA THR A 5 23.82 5.68 8.25
C THR A 5 23.54 4.54 7.29
N THR A 6 23.40 3.35 7.84
CA THR A 6 23.09 2.16 7.07
C THR A 6 21.62 1.81 7.29
N TYR A 7 20.88 1.75 6.20
CA TYR A 7 19.51 1.25 6.20
C TYR A 7 19.49 -0.14 5.63
N TYR A 8 18.75 -1.02 6.27
CA TYR A 8 18.60 -2.38 5.77
C TYR A 8 17.16 -2.81 5.88
N ASN A 9 16.80 -3.73 4.99
CA ASN A 9 15.47 -4.30 4.91
C ASN A 9 15.63 -5.75 4.48
N ALA A 10 15.12 -6.66 5.27
CA ALA A 10 15.13 -8.08 4.96
C ALA A 10 13.72 -8.60 5.13
N GLU A 11 13.25 -9.37 4.14
CA GLU A 11 11.90 -9.89 4.14
C GLU A 11 11.90 -11.31 3.63
N ILE A 12 11.13 -12.17 4.28
CA ILE A 12 10.91 -13.55 3.86
C ILE A 12 9.45 -13.68 3.50
N GLY A 13 9.19 -14.12 2.26
CA GLY A 13 7.84 -14.34 1.77
C GLY A 13 7.48 -15.82 1.79
N TYR A 14 6.21 -16.10 2.03
CA TYR A 14 5.68 -17.45 2.08
C TYR A 14 4.33 -17.49 1.39
N LEU A 15 4.11 -18.52 0.58
CA LEU A 15 2.88 -18.72 -0.18
C LEU A 15 2.14 -19.94 0.37
N PRO A 16 1.34 -19.79 1.46
CA PRO A 16 0.65 -20.94 2.04
C PRO A 16 -0.48 -21.49 1.18
N ALA A 17 -0.98 -20.71 0.23
CA ALA A 17 -2.06 -21.09 -0.65
C ALA A 17 -1.91 -20.35 -1.99
N PRO A 18 -2.51 -20.85 -3.09
CA PRO A 18 -2.51 -20.11 -4.35
C PRO A 18 -3.13 -18.72 -4.17
N GLY A 19 -2.42 -17.70 -4.63
CA GLY A 19 -2.87 -16.34 -4.55
C GLY A 19 -2.68 -15.65 -3.21
N LEU A 20 -2.20 -16.34 -2.19
CA LEU A 20 -1.97 -15.76 -0.85
C LEU A 20 -0.47 -15.69 -0.58
N LEU A 21 0.04 -14.48 -0.40
CA LEU A 21 1.42 -14.23 -0.02
C LEU A 21 1.44 -13.62 1.37
N ILE A 22 2.24 -14.20 2.24
CA ILE A 22 2.52 -13.63 3.57
C ILE A 22 4.00 -13.36 3.64
N ALA A 23 4.38 -12.15 3.99
CA ALA A 23 5.78 -11.75 4.11
C ALA A 23 6.02 -11.15 5.47
N ALA A 24 7.10 -11.57 6.11
CA ALA A 24 7.55 -11.02 7.38
C ALA A 24 8.97 -10.54 7.21
N GLY A 25 9.26 -9.39 7.78
CA GLY A 25 10.57 -8.78 7.58
C GLY A 25 11.03 -7.94 8.75
N LEU A 26 12.23 -7.45 8.59
CA LEU A 26 12.87 -6.51 9.50
C LEU A 26 13.30 -5.31 8.69
N LYS A 27 12.98 -4.15 9.19
CA LYS A 27 13.41 -2.88 8.62
C LYS A 27 14.20 -2.15 9.68
N GLY A 28 15.42 -1.75 9.36
CA GLY A 28 16.25 -1.16 10.36
C GLY A 28 17.19 -0.10 9.85
N TYR A 29 17.79 0.58 10.79
CA TYR A 29 18.83 1.56 10.51
C TYR A 29 19.92 1.44 11.57
N ASP A 30 21.14 1.77 11.16
CA ASP A 30 22.30 1.79 12.02
C ASP A 30 23.12 3.03 11.69
N ASN A 31 23.42 3.82 12.70
CA ASN A 31 24.31 4.96 12.56
C ASN A 31 25.16 5.11 13.83
N ASP A 32 26.09 6.05 13.83
CA ASP A 32 27.03 6.21 14.94
C ASP A 32 26.34 6.71 16.23
N ALA A 33 25.14 7.24 16.11
CA ALA A 33 24.41 7.80 17.26
C ALA A 33 23.35 6.85 17.80
N ASP A 34 22.73 6.02 16.92
CA ASP A 34 21.58 5.22 17.32
C ASP A 34 21.37 4.08 16.31
N ASP A 35 20.70 3.03 16.77
CA ASP A 35 20.27 1.94 15.92
C ASP A 35 18.86 1.53 16.28
N GLY A 36 18.15 0.96 15.31
CA GLY A 36 16.80 0.49 15.53
C GLY A 36 16.39 -0.56 14.52
N VAL A 37 15.52 -1.47 14.95
CA VAL A 37 14.99 -2.53 14.10
C VAL A 37 13.49 -2.61 14.33
N ASP A 38 12.72 -2.51 13.26
CA ASP A 38 11.27 -2.61 13.31
C ASP A 38 10.82 -3.84 12.52
N PRO A 39 10.06 -4.75 13.14
CA PRO A 39 9.47 -5.86 12.40
C PRO A 39 8.35 -5.38 11.51
N THR A 40 8.23 -6.00 10.35
CA THR A 40 7.19 -5.71 9.37
C THR A 40 6.42 -6.97 9.02
N LEU A 41 5.14 -6.79 8.70
CA LEU A 41 4.29 -7.89 8.26
C LEU A 41 3.47 -7.40 7.09
N ARG A 42 3.42 -8.22 6.03
CA ARG A 42 2.67 -7.89 4.83
C ARG A 42 1.94 -9.12 4.33
N ALA A 43 0.71 -8.93 3.88
CA ALA A 43 -0.08 -10.00 3.28
C ALA A 43 -0.72 -9.47 2.00
N LYS A 44 -0.77 -10.31 0.99
CA LYS A 44 -1.41 -10.01 -0.28
C LYS A 44 -2.21 -11.23 -0.72
N TYR A 45 -3.46 -11.02 -1.08
CA TYR A 45 -4.34 -12.06 -1.53
C TYR A 45 -4.99 -11.66 -2.84
N VAL A 46 -4.83 -12.50 -3.85
CA VAL A 46 -5.42 -12.31 -5.17
C VAL A 46 -6.28 -13.53 -5.48
N THR A 47 -7.53 -13.31 -5.80
CA THR A 47 -8.43 -14.41 -6.10
C THR A 47 -9.47 -13.98 -7.13
N THR A 48 -10.08 -14.97 -7.78
CA THR A 48 -11.19 -14.77 -8.69
C THR A 48 -12.46 -15.20 -7.97
N LEU A 49 -13.43 -14.29 -7.93
CA LEU A 49 -14.73 -14.53 -7.31
C LEU A 49 -15.59 -15.46 -8.18
N SER A 50 -16.66 -15.98 -7.59
CA SER A 50 -17.57 -16.89 -8.30
C SER A 50 -18.24 -16.27 -9.52
N ASN A 51 -18.31 -14.94 -9.58
CA ASN A 51 -18.83 -14.21 -10.74
C ASN A 51 -17.79 -14.00 -11.85
N GLY A 52 -16.59 -14.56 -11.70
CA GLY A 52 -15.50 -14.42 -12.68
C GLY A 52 -14.70 -13.13 -12.54
N LYS A 53 -14.94 -12.33 -11.53
CA LYS A 53 -14.24 -11.06 -11.33
C LYS A 53 -13.12 -11.23 -10.33
N ASP A 54 -12.03 -10.50 -10.55
CA ASP A 54 -10.85 -10.60 -9.71
C ASP A 54 -10.88 -9.59 -8.58
N ILE A 55 -10.35 -10.00 -7.43
CA ILE A 55 -10.17 -9.12 -6.28
C ILE A 55 -8.72 -9.26 -5.79
N ASN A 56 -8.13 -8.14 -5.39
CA ASN A 56 -6.79 -8.06 -4.84
C ASN A 56 -6.87 -7.36 -3.49
N LEU A 57 -6.39 -8.05 -2.45
CA LEU A 57 -6.38 -7.51 -1.09
C LEU A 57 -4.94 -7.43 -0.61
N GLU A 58 -4.57 -6.30 -0.01
CA GLU A 58 -3.25 -6.10 0.57
C GLU A 58 -3.37 -5.51 1.97
N ALA A 59 -2.52 -5.98 2.86
CA ALA A 59 -2.40 -5.45 4.21
C ALA A 59 -0.92 -5.40 4.57
N GLY A 60 -0.52 -4.35 5.25
CA GLY A 60 0.85 -4.20 5.71
C GLY A 60 0.88 -3.48 7.04
N ALA A 61 1.86 -3.83 7.87
CA ALA A 61 2.07 -3.21 9.16
C ALA A 61 3.55 -3.16 9.48
N ALA A 62 3.96 -2.11 10.16
CA ALA A 62 5.29 -1.98 10.76
C ALA A 62 5.10 -1.69 12.24
N PHE A 63 5.90 -2.35 13.07
CA PHE A 63 5.80 -2.28 14.52
C PHE A 63 7.07 -1.70 15.11
N GLY A 64 7.05 -1.35 16.37
CA GLY A 64 8.18 -0.77 17.07
C GLY A 64 8.07 0.74 17.14
N ASP A 65 9.15 1.44 16.75
CA ASP A 65 9.15 2.90 16.74
C ASP A 65 8.30 3.48 15.61
N LEU A 66 8.01 2.66 14.58
CA LEU A 66 7.16 3.02 13.46
C LEU A 66 5.86 2.25 13.55
N ASP A 67 4.91 2.77 14.29
CA ASP A 67 3.59 2.15 14.35
C ASP A 67 2.75 2.66 13.17
N GLU A 68 2.77 1.90 12.08
CA GLU A 68 1.98 2.23 10.91
C GLU A 68 1.37 0.96 10.31
N TYR A 69 0.21 1.11 9.71
CA TYR A 69 -0.40 0.04 8.96
C TYR A 69 -1.15 0.59 7.77
N ASN A 70 -1.30 -0.26 6.77
CA ASN A 70 -2.05 0.08 5.57
C ASN A 70 -2.88 -1.12 5.13
N LEU A 71 -4.00 -0.81 4.51
CA LEU A 71 -4.90 -1.78 3.92
C LEU A 71 -5.27 -1.28 2.53
N ALA A 72 -5.38 -2.19 1.57
CA ALA A 72 -5.79 -1.85 0.23
C ALA A 72 -6.63 -2.99 -0.34
N ALA A 73 -7.62 -2.64 -1.13
CA ALA A 73 -8.47 -3.60 -1.82
C ALA A 73 -8.76 -3.07 -3.22
N ASP A 74 -8.56 -3.91 -4.23
CA ASP A 74 -8.88 -3.59 -5.61
C ASP A 74 -9.86 -4.63 -6.14
N TYR A 75 -10.90 -4.17 -6.79
CA TYR A 75 -11.92 -5.00 -7.40
C TYR A 75 -11.95 -4.74 -8.90
N TYR A 76 -11.73 -5.77 -9.68
CA TYR A 76 -11.70 -5.67 -11.13
C TYR A 76 -13.08 -6.02 -11.65
N ILE A 77 -13.84 -4.99 -12.05
CA ILE A 77 -15.19 -5.17 -12.59
C ILE A 77 -15.13 -5.91 -13.92
N ASP A 78 -14.12 -5.56 -14.73
CA ASP A 78 -13.76 -6.31 -15.93
C ASP A 78 -12.26 -6.10 -16.20
N LYS A 79 -11.78 -6.57 -17.34
CA LYS A 79 -10.36 -6.48 -17.69
C LYS A 79 -9.90 -5.04 -17.90
N THR A 80 -10.83 -4.10 -18.05
CA THR A 80 -10.52 -2.71 -18.36
C THR A 80 -10.89 -1.74 -17.25
N LEU A 81 -11.66 -2.17 -16.25
CA LEU A 81 -12.15 -1.28 -15.20
C LEU A 81 -11.90 -1.90 -13.84
N SER A 82 -11.19 -1.16 -13.00
CA SER A 82 -10.98 -1.52 -11.60
C SER A 82 -11.39 -0.39 -10.69
N VAL A 83 -11.90 -0.73 -9.51
CA VAL A 83 -12.15 0.21 -8.42
C VAL A 83 -11.43 -0.29 -7.18
N GLY A 84 -10.92 0.62 -6.40
CA GLY A 84 -10.15 0.25 -5.23
C GLY A 84 -10.38 1.20 -4.09
N ALA A 85 -10.03 0.73 -2.89
CA ALA A 85 -10.03 1.53 -1.68
C ALA A 85 -8.74 1.25 -0.93
N ASP A 86 -8.18 2.26 -0.28
CA ASP A 86 -7.01 2.11 0.55
C ASP A 86 -7.17 2.88 1.85
N TYR A 87 -6.51 2.39 2.90
CA TYR A 87 -6.46 3.04 4.19
C TYR A 87 -5.04 3.00 4.71
N HIS A 88 -4.57 4.12 5.19
CA HIS A 88 -3.22 4.27 5.71
C HIS A 88 -3.28 4.99 7.05
N ASN A 89 -2.60 4.44 8.05
CA ASN A 89 -2.51 5.04 9.38
C ASN A 89 -1.05 5.07 9.83
N ASN A 90 -0.64 6.20 10.35
CA ASN A 90 0.70 6.38 10.90
C ASN A 90 0.59 7.10 12.24
N ASP A 91 0.89 6.38 13.32
CA ASP A 91 0.77 6.91 14.67
C ASP A 91 1.86 7.95 15.00
N ILE A 92 3.00 7.88 14.32
CA ILE A 92 4.10 8.82 14.55
C ILE A 92 3.69 10.22 14.12
N THR A 93 3.04 10.35 12.97
CA THR A 93 2.58 11.63 12.44
C THR A 93 1.13 11.93 12.82
N ASP A 94 0.49 11.02 13.54
CA ASP A 94 -0.94 11.10 13.90
C ASP A 94 -1.80 11.35 12.66
N ARG A 95 -1.50 10.62 11.60
CA ARG A 95 -2.14 10.78 10.31
C ARG A 95 -2.89 9.51 9.92
N SER A 96 -4.13 9.68 9.50
CA SER A 96 -4.91 8.61 8.88
C SER A 96 -5.49 9.12 7.59
N GLU A 97 -5.55 8.24 6.58
CA GLU A 97 -6.06 8.60 5.27
C GLU A 97 -6.80 7.40 4.67
N PHE A 98 -7.98 7.68 4.15
CA PHE A 98 -8.79 6.72 3.40
C PHE A 98 -8.93 7.22 1.98
N GLY A 99 -8.65 6.38 0.99
CA GLY A 99 -8.74 6.74 -0.41
C GLY A 99 -9.63 5.78 -1.19
N ILE A 100 -10.27 6.31 -2.21
CA ILE A 100 -11.03 5.53 -3.19
C ILE A 100 -10.44 5.88 -4.55
N ASN A 101 -10.19 4.85 -5.37
CA ASN A 101 -9.63 5.05 -6.70
C ASN A 101 -10.39 4.22 -7.73
N ALA A 102 -10.32 4.66 -8.97
CA ALA A 102 -10.89 3.95 -10.10
C ALA A 102 -9.94 4.10 -11.28
N ARG A 103 -9.78 3.03 -12.05
CA ARG A 103 -8.94 3.02 -13.25
C ARG A 103 -9.70 2.40 -14.39
N LYS A 104 -9.71 3.07 -15.52
CA LYS A 104 -10.34 2.60 -16.74
C LYS A 104 -9.32 2.58 -17.87
N PHE A 105 -9.15 1.43 -18.50
CA PHE A 105 -8.35 1.28 -19.72
C PHE A 105 -9.28 1.37 -20.91
N PHE A 106 -9.05 2.35 -21.77
CA PHE A 106 -9.82 2.50 -23.00
C PHE A 106 -9.29 1.58 -24.10
N ASN A 107 -7.99 1.35 -24.08
CA ASN A 107 -7.31 0.39 -24.94
C ASN A 107 -5.98 0.03 -24.30
N GLN A 108 -5.13 -0.70 -25.02
CA GLN A 108 -3.83 -1.13 -24.50
C GLN A 108 -2.87 0.04 -24.25
N GLN A 109 -3.17 1.23 -24.77
CA GLN A 109 -2.27 2.38 -24.72
C GLN A 109 -2.80 3.50 -23.84
N VAL A 110 -4.11 3.59 -23.61
CA VAL A 110 -4.71 4.74 -22.93
C VAL A 110 -5.48 4.28 -21.71
N SER A 111 -5.19 4.92 -20.59
CA SER A 111 -5.94 4.69 -19.34
C SER A 111 -6.26 6.01 -18.67
N LEU A 112 -7.33 6.02 -17.91
CA LEU A 112 -7.74 7.14 -17.06
C LEU A 112 -7.86 6.63 -15.64
N GLU A 113 -7.29 7.39 -14.71
CA GLU A 113 -7.28 7.03 -13.28
C GLU A 113 -7.72 8.24 -12.47
N GLY A 114 -8.61 8.00 -11.52
CA GLY A 114 -9.05 9.01 -10.58
C GLY A 114 -8.92 8.51 -9.16
N ARG A 115 -8.60 9.40 -8.24
CA ARG A 115 -8.47 9.09 -6.82
C ARG A 115 -9.04 10.23 -5.98
N VAL A 116 -9.81 9.88 -4.96
CA VAL A 116 -10.29 10.80 -3.94
C VAL A 116 -9.83 10.28 -2.59
N GLY A 117 -9.17 11.12 -1.80
CA GLY A 117 -8.69 10.76 -0.48
C GLY A 117 -9.33 11.63 0.59
N PHE A 118 -9.60 11.02 1.73
CA PHE A 118 -10.10 11.69 2.94
C PHE A 118 -9.14 11.38 4.06
N GLY A 119 -8.62 12.41 4.71
CA GLY A 119 -7.62 12.22 5.73
C GLY A 119 -7.85 13.10 6.95
N GLU A 120 -7.18 12.72 8.03
CA GLU A 120 -7.14 13.47 9.27
C GLU A 120 -5.71 13.47 9.79
N GLN A 121 -5.25 14.64 10.19
CA GLN A 121 -3.94 14.82 10.82
C GLN A 121 -4.03 15.90 11.89
N TYR A 122 -3.66 15.54 13.12
CA TYR A 122 -3.66 16.46 14.27
C TYR A 122 -5.01 17.17 14.45
N ASN A 123 -6.11 16.41 14.34
CA ASN A 123 -7.49 16.90 14.47
C ASN A 123 -7.93 17.82 13.34
N ASN A 124 -7.21 17.83 12.23
CA ASN A 124 -7.57 18.58 11.03
C ASN A 124 -7.95 17.61 9.91
N ASP A 125 -9.13 17.80 9.37
CA ASP A 125 -9.61 17.01 8.24
C ASP A 125 -9.11 17.61 6.93
N TYR A 126 -8.73 16.76 5.99
CA TYR A 126 -8.38 17.19 4.65
C TYR A 126 -8.89 16.18 3.64
N ASN A 127 -9.08 16.64 2.41
CA ASN A 127 -9.39 15.76 1.31
C ASN A 127 -8.50 16.09 0.13
N THR A 128 -8.24 15.06 -0.68
CA THR A 128 -7.41 15.16 -1.86
C THR A 128 -8.18 14.63 -3.06
N PHE A 129 -7.86 15.16 -4.22
CA PHE A 129 -8.48 14.73 -5.46
C PHE A 129 -7.40 14.72 -6.54
N GLY A 130 -7.33 13.61 -7.29
CA GLY A 130 -6.37 13.48 -8.35
C GLY A 130 -6.96 12.77 -9.55
N VAL A 131 -6.60 13.24 -10.73
CA VAL A 131 -6.96 12.60 -11.99
C VAL A 131 -5.69 12.51 -12.82
N ALA A 132 -5.43 11.33 -13.37
CA ALA A 132 -4.29 11.09 -14.24
C ALA A 132 -4.74 10.37 -15.49
N ALA A 133 -4.25 10.82 -16.62
CA ALA A 133 -4.43 10.13 -17.89
C ALA A 133 -3.06 9.62 -18.32
N LYS A 134 -2.99 8.36 -18.70
CA LYS A 134 -1.74 7.73 -19.12
C LYS A 134 -1.85 7.28 -20.54
N TYR A 135 -0.85 7.61 -21.32
CA TYR A 135 -0.74 7.15 -22.68
C TYR A 135 0.57 6.39 -22.86
N ARG A 136 0.47 5.21 -23.42
CA ARG A 136 1.63 4.33 -23.60
C ARG A 136 1.85 4.09 -25.10
N PHE A 137 3.06 4.37 -25.53
CA PHE A 137 3.46 4.11 -26.92
C PHE A 137 3.78 2.66 -27.19
#